data_eeae944fe24342100b4ad2ab983240b6
#
_entry.id   eeae944fe24342100b4ad2ab983240b6
#
_cell.length_a   1.000
_cell.length_b   1.000
_cell.length_c   1.000
_cell.angle_alpha   90.00
_cell.angle_beta   90.00
_cell.angle_gamma   90.00
#
_symmetry.space_group_name_H-M   'P 1'
#
loop_
_entity.id
_entity.type
_entity.pdbx_description
1 polymer ?
#
loop_
_entity_poly.entity_id
_entity_poly.type
_entity_poly.pdbx_seq_one_letter_code
_entity_poly.pdbx_strand_id
1 'polypeptide(L)'
;MIKLKYPLKFVGITQDFSSNHRANDLGWNNKYGSKNANIYACGDGVVTSICDGRNNSMVDGDSGNYVTIEYADGYKTRTCHMLKGSITVKKGDKVTRDTIIGKMGNSGYCGRNKAYHVHFIVWKNGVRVNPREHVYIYDDNVVAKTNKYDLLYYNGEEEKSSAPVDNRKYIQINAKSGVWCRKGIGFKYSKYKAIPWGTKCELVEKNVGTANGYKWDKIIYNGVTVYLPNNWNKYL
;
A
#
# COMPACT_ATOMS: atom_id res chain seq x y z
N MET A 1 6.30 -18.21 4.85
CA MET A 1 6.80 -16.85 5.15
C MET A 1 5.65 -16.04 5.71
N ILE A 2 5.83 -15.39 6.87
CA ILE A 2 4.78 -14.55 7.47
C ILE A 2 4.48 -13.34 6.58
N LYS A 3 3.19 -12.98 6.49
CA LYS A 3 2.74 -11.77 5.81
C LYS A 3 2.19 -10.79 6.84
N LEU A 4 2.90 -9.69 7.07
CA LEU A 4 2.48 -8.63 7.97
C LEU A 4 1.60 -7.64 7.22
N LYS A 5 0.54 -7.10 7.85
CA LYS A 5 -0.26 -5.99 7.32
C LYS A 5 0.12 -4.66 7.96
N TYR A 6 -0.22 -3.56 7.31
CA TYR A 6 -0.12 -2.24 7.94
C TYR A 6 -1.01 -2.16 9.19
N PRO A 7 -0.58 -1.41 10.23
CA PRO A 7 -1.27 -1.36 11.51
C PRO A 7 -2.53 -0.52 11.53
N LEU A 8 -2.91 0.11 10.42
CA LEU A 8 -4.08 0.96 10.27
C LEU A 8 -4.99 0.45 9.16
N LYS A 9 -6.31 0.65 9.31
CA LYS A 9 -7.27 0.38 8.22
C LYS A 9 -7.18 1.41 7.09
N PHE A 10 -6.82 2.65 7.39
CA PHE A 10 -6.46 3.66 6.40
C PHE A 10 -4.94 3.77 6.32
N VAL A 11 -4.38 3.53 5.13
CA VAL A 11 -2.94 3.60 4.88
C VAL A 11 -2.64 4.82 4.01
N GLY A 12 -2.27 5.92 4.65
CA GLY A 12 -1.79 7.14 4.00
C GLY A 12 -0.39 7.45 4.49
N ILE A 13 0.63 7.22 3.66
CA ILE A 13 2.02 7.47 4.03
C ILE A 13 2.31 8.94 3.83
N THR A 14 2.58 9.66 4.92
CA THR A 14 2.91 11.09 4.93
C THR A 14 4.41 11.34 4.87
N GLN A 15 5.22 10.40 5.37
CA GLN A 15 6.67 10.41 5.23
C GLN A 15 7.18 8.98 4.97
N ASP A 16 8.01 8.86 3.93
CA ASP A 16 8.58 7.59 3.50
C ASP A 16 9.86 7.22 4.25
N PHE A 17 10.21 5.93 4.15
CA PHE A 17 11.49 5.41 4.59
C PHE A 17 12.63 6.07 3.81
N SER A 18 13.66 6.49 4.54
CA SER A 18 14.88 7.07 3.99
C SER A 18 16.08 6.79 4.92
N SER A 19 17.27 7.21 4.53
CA SER A 19 18.47 7.11 5.38
C SER A 19 18.31 7.84 6.71
N ASN A 20 17.61 8.98 6.72
CA ASN A 20 17.40 9.83 7.90
C ASN A 20 16.07 9.56 8.61
N HIS A 21 15.14 8.86 7.95
CA HIS A 21 13.84 8.49 8.50
C HIS A 21 13.56 7.00 8.24
N ARG A 22 14.10 6.15 9.11
CA ARG A 22 14.06 4.68 8.93
C ARG A 22 12.75 4.07 9.41
N ALA A 23 11.62 4.60 8.89
CA ALA A 23 10.23 4.25 9.19
C ALA A 23 9.29 4.72 8.08
N ASN A 24 8.01 4.36 8.16
CA ASN A 24 6.95 5.11 7.49
C ASN A 24 6.12 5.90 8.51
N ASP A 25 5.80 7.16 8.22
CA ASP A 25 4.78 7.87 8.97
C ASP A 25 3.43 7.69 8.30
N LEU A 26 2.48 7.17 9.06
CA LEU A 26 1.13 6.87 8.61
C LEU A 26 0.17 7.93 9.13
N GLY A 27 -0.35 8.75 8.24
CA GLY A 27 -1.30 9.80 8.56
C GLY A 27 -2.75 9.33 8.54
N TRP A 28 -3.66 10.29 8.68
CA TRP A 28 -5.11 10.10 8.63
C TRP A 28 -5.77 11.24 7.84
N ASN A 29 -7.01 11.05 7.43
CA ASN A 29 -7.86 12.14 6.94
C ASN A 29 -9.32 11.92 7.37
N ASN A 30 -10.10 12.99 7.32
CA ASN A 30 -11.50 12.99 7.80
C ASN A 30 -12.42 12.07 6.99
N LYS A 31 -12.03 11.67 5.78
CA LYS A 31 -12.84 10.82 4.92
C LYS A 31 -12.70 9.34 5.27
N TYR A 32 -11.49 8.88 5.62
CA TYR A 32 -11.18 7.45 5.72
C TYR A 32 -10.60 7.03 7.07
N GLY A 33 -10.39 7.94 7.98
CA GLY A 33 -9.80 7.67 9.27
C GLY A 33 -10.08 8.78 10.28
N SER A 34 -9.45 8.69 11.43
CA SER A 34 -9.51 9.71 12.46
C SER A 34 -8.15 9.88 13.14
N LYS A 35 -7.94 11.04 13.75
CA LYS A 35 -6.74 11.30 14.54
C LYS A 35 -6.50 10.33 15.70
N ASN A 36 -7.55 9.60 16.13
CA ASN A 36 -7.47 8.59 17.19
C ASN A 36 -7.88 7.20 16.64
N ALA A 37 -7.52 6.90 15.38
CA ALA A 37 -7.78 5.61 14.76
C ALA A 37 -7.21 4.46 15.59
N ASN A 38 -7.90 3.32 15.61
CA ASN A 38 -7.38 2.11 16.22
C ASN A 38 -6.12 1.65 15.48
N ILE A 39 -5.12 1.25 16.26
CA ILE A 39 -3.91 0.61 15.77
C ILE A 39 -4.04 -0.89 16.04
N TYR A 40 -3.71 -1.70 15.06
CA TYR A 40 -3.78 -3.15 15.10
C TYR A 40 -2.40 -3.78 15.10
N ALA A 41 -2.27 -4.97 15.67
CA ALA A 41 -1.10 -5.80 15.43
C ALA A 41 -0.99 -6.16 13.94
N CYS A 42 0.22 -6.27 13.43
CA CYS A 42 0.47 -6.48 12.00
C CYS A 42 0.35 -7.95 11.58
N GLY A 43 0.33 -8.86 12.53
CA GLY A 43 0.29 -10.32 12.33
C GLY A 43 0.19 -11.04 13.67
N ASP A 44 0.31 -12.37 13.63
CA ASP A 44 0.37 -13.20 14.81
C ASP A 44 1.75 -13.09 15.45
N GLY A 45 1.82 -12.60 16.68
CA GLY A 45 3.09 -12.30 17.34
C GLY A 45 2.99 -12.18 18.85
N VAL A 46 4.09 -11.72 19.46
CA VAL A 46 4.21 -11.52 20.92
C VAL A 46 4.64 -10.10 21.20
N VAL A 47 3.95 -9.43 22.11
CA VAL A 47 4.33 -8.08 22.59
C VAL A 47 5.61 -8.17 23.42
N THR A 48 6.67 -7.51 22.98
CA THR A 48 7.98 -7.58 23.65
C THR A 48 8.32 -6.33 24.45
N SER A 49 7.74 -5.18 24.09
CA SER A 49 7.94 -3.92 24.81
C SER A 49 6.76 -2.97 24.62
N ILE A 50 6.43 -2.25 25.67
CA ILE A 50 5.47 -1.15 25.66
C ILE A 50 6.03 0.07 26.39
N CYS A 51 5.57 1.24 26.02
CA CYS A 51 5.67 2.48 26.79
C CYS A 51 4.32 3.19 26.72
N ASP A 52 3.75 3.58 27.85
CA ASP A 52 2.51 4.36 27.91
C ASP A 52 2.63 5.47 28.98
N GLY A 53 1.69 6.39 28.99
CA GLY A 53 1.64 7.49 29.96
C GLY A 53 2.39 8.76 29.54
N ARG A 54 3.11 8.74 28.40
CA ARG A 54 3.86 9.90 27.93
C ARG A 54 2.96 10.91 27.22
N ASN A 55 3.28 12.19 27.40
CA ASN A 55 2.67 13.28 26.68
C ASN A 55 3.45 13.61 25.38
N ASN A 56 2.97 14.60 24.61
CA ASN A 56 3.76 15.19 23.55
C ASN A 56 5.06 15.82 24.11
N SER A 57 6.13 15.74 23.32
CA SER A 57 7.47 16.21 23.68
C SER A 57 8.04 17.06 22.55
N MET A 58 9.00 17.93 22.89
CA MET A 58 9.82 18.67 21.92
C MET A 58 11.24 18.08 21.78
N VAL A 59 11.50 16.94 22.42
CA VAL A 59 12.78 16.25 22.33
C VAL A 59 12.79 15.39 21.06
N ASP A 60 13.68 15.74 20.13
CA ASP A 60 13.84 15.03 18.86
C ASP A 60 14.15 13.54 19.09
N GLY A 61 13.57 12.68 18.24
CA GLY A 61 13.70 11.22 18.36
C GLY A 61 12.89 10.57 19.48
N ASP A 62 12.11 11.33 20.30
CA ASP A 62 11.24 10.77 21.32
C ASP A 62 10.06 10.02 20.70
N SER A 63 10.07 8.69 20.82
CA SER A 63 9.03 7.79 20.28
C SER A 63 7.67 7.92 20.97
N GLY A 64 7.59 8.60 22.11
CA GLY A 64 6.37 8.70 22.93
C GLY A 64 5.88 7.33 23.42
N ASN A 65 4.58 7.13 23.38
CA ASN A 65 3.95 5.86 23.70
C ASN A 65 4.08 4.91 22.50
N TYR A 66 4.43 3.65 22.78
CA TYR A 66 4.64 2.67 21.73
C TYR A 66 4.33 1.25 22.16
N VAL A 67 4.08 0.41 21.17
CA VAL A 67 4.04 -1.05 21.31
C VAL A 67 5.05 -1.66 20.32
N THR A 68 5.86 -2.60 20.80
CA THR A 68 6.76 -3.41 19.99
C THR A 68 6.29 -4.85 20.00
N ILE A 69 6.18 -5.46 18.82
CA ILE A 69 5.73 -6.84 18.63
C ILE A 69 6.78 -7.58 17.81
N GLU A 70 7.13 -8.78 18.26
CA GLU A 70 7.94 -9.72 17.50
C GLU A 70 7.07 -10.79 16.86
N TYR A 71 7.43 -11.15 15.65
CA TYR A 71 6.71 -12.09 14.78
C TYR A 71 7.66 -13.20 14.32
N ALA A 72 7.10 -14.22 13.67
CA ALA A 72 7.90 -15.25 13.01
C ALA A 72 8.83 -14.65 11.93
N ASP A 73 9.72 -15.51 11.41
CA ASP A 73 10.65 -15.17 10.31
C ASP A 73 11.56 -13.96 10.60
N GLY A 74 11.84 -13.65 11.86
CA GLY A 74 12.74 -12.55 12.28
C GLY A 74 12.15 -11.15 12.06
N TYR A 75 10.83 -11.03 11.92
CA TYR A 75 10.18 -9.72 11.86
C TYR A 75 9.89 -9.15 13.25
N LYS A 76 9.99 -7.84 13.32
CA LYS A 76 9.57 -7.04 14.46
C LYS A 76 8.99 -5.72 13.99
N THR A 77 7.93 -5.24 14.64
CA THR A 77 7.38 -3.91 14.38
C THR A 77 7.34 -3.07 15.66
N ARG A 78 7.39 -1.75 15.49
CA ARG A 78 7.06 -0.79 16.54
C ARG A 78 6.15 0.29 15.96
N THR A 79 5.04 0.53 16.65
CA THR A 79 4.13 1.64 16.40
C THR A 79 4.34 2.68 17.48
N CYS A 80 4.74 3.90 17.10
CA CYS A 80 5.06 4.99 18.01
C CYS A 80 3.98 6.08 18.00
N HIS A 81 4.15 7.07 18.87
CA HIS A 81 3.30 8.25 19.03
C HIS A 81 1.84 7.93 19.39
N MET A 82 1.63 6.78 20.06
CA MET A 82 0.29 6.33 20.44
C MET A 82 -0.36 7.28 21.45
N LEU A 83 -1.68 7.30 21.47
CA LEU A 83 -2.46 8.10 22.42
C LEU A 83 -2.19 7.62 23.85
N LYS A 84 -1.93 8.56 24.73
CA LYS A 84 -1.70 8.28 26.17
C LYS A 84 -2.89 7.53 26.77
N GLY A 85 -2.59 6.43 27.49
CA GLY A 85 -3.59 5.60 28.16
C GLY A 85 -4.45 4.76 27.21
N SER A 86 -4.05 4.64 25.93
CA SER A 86 -4.84 3.87 24.97
C SER A 86 -4.31 2.47 24.69
N ILE A 87 -3.12 2.12 25.20
CA ILE A 87 -2.52 0.80 24.96
C ILE A 87 -3.33 -0.26 25.69
N THR A 88 -3.78 -1.27 24.93
CA THR A 88 -4.69 -2.32 25.39
C THR A 88 -4.00 -3.65 25.67
N VAL A 89 -2.70 -3.72 25.41
CA VAL A 89 -1.89 -4.94 25.56
C VAL A 89 -0.73 -4.72 26.54
N LYS A 90 -0.16 -5.81 27.06
CA LYS A 90 1.01 -5.79 27.93
C LYS A 90 2.12 -6.66 27.37
N LYS A 91 3.35 -6.47 27.86
CA LYS A 91 4.49 -7.32 27.51
C LYS A 91 4.19 -8.78 27.80
N GLY A 92 4.46 -9.65 26.84
CA GLY A 92 4.22 -11.09 26.88
C GLY A 92 2.88 -11.51 26.26
N ASP A 93 1.96 -10.59 25.96
CA ASP A 93 0.69 -10.94 25.33
C ASP A 93 0.91 -11.49 23.93
N LYS A 94 0.21 -12.59 23.63
CA LYS A 94 0.07 -13.09 22.26
C LYS A 94 -1.02 -12.30 21.57
N VAL A 95 -0.74 -11.83 20.36
CA VAL A 95 -1.66 -11.04 19.54
C VAL A 95 -1.84 -11.69 18.19
N THR A 96 -2.98 -11.46 17.58
CA THR A 96 -3.27 -11.83 16.19
C THR A 96 -3.36 -10.58 15.35
N ARG A 97 -3.33 -10.74 14.03
CA ARG A 97 -3.34 -9.65 13.04
C ARG A 97 -4.39 -8.57 13.26
N ASP A 98 -5.54 -8.91 13.88
CA ASP A 98 -6.65 -7.98 14.08
C ASP A 98 -6.80 -7.52 15.54
N THR A 99 -5.84 -7.89 16.40
CA THR A 99 -5.83 -7.42 17.79
C THR A 99 -5.59 -5.91 17.81
N ILE A 100 -6.52 -5.16 18.40
CA ILE A 100 -6.32 -3.73 18.68
C ILE A 100 -5.29 -3.60 19.78
N ILE A 101 -4.21 -2.85 19.53
CA ILE A 101 -3.11 -2.65 20.47
C ILE A 101 -3.11 -1.25 21.10
N GLY A 102 -3.98 -0.36 20.62
CA GLY A 102 -4.17 1.00 21.11
C GLY A 102 -4.68 1.94 20.05
N LYS A 103 -4.42 3.24 20.20
CA LYS A 103 -4.91 4.29 19.28
C LYS A 103 -3.78 5.21 18.84
N MET A 104 -3.91 5.71 17.59
CA MET A 104 -3.06 6.80 17.08
C MET A 104 -3.15 8.01 17.99
N GLY A 105 -2.02 8.67 18.21
CA GLY A 105 -1.90 9.87 19.01
C GLY A 105 -0.83 10.82 18.47
N ASN A 106 -0.27 11.60 19.38
CA ASN A 106 0.84 12.50 19.13
C ASN A 106 1.79 12.61 20.33
N SER A 107 1.92 11.55 21.10
CA SER A 107 2.88 11.49 22.22
C SER A 107 4.32 11.46 21.71
N GLY A 108 5.27 11.93 22.53
CA GLY A 108 6.65 12.10 22.10
C GLY A 108 6.83 13.23 21.10
N TYR A 109 7.84 13.16 20.24
CA TYR A 109 8.16 14.19 19.27
C TYR A 109 7.46 13.96 17.94
N CYS A 110 6.44 14.75 17.66
CA CYS A 110 5.63 14.70 16.44
C CYS A 110 5.79 15.96 15.57
N GLY A 111 6.99 16.55 15.56
CA GLY A 111 7.26 17.81 14.89
C GLY A 111 6.65 19.02 15.62
N ARG A 112 6.95 20.23 15.14
CA ARG A 112 6.48 21.49 15.75
C ARG A 112 4.96 21.66 15.74
N ASN A 113 4.28 21.10 14.73
CA ASN A 113 2.82 21.13 14.57
C ASN A 113 2.10 20.05 15.39
N LYS A 114 2.84 19.18 16.12
CA LYS A 114 2.29 18.11 16.95
C LYS A 114 1.31 17.20 16.20
N ALA A 115 1.64 16.85 14.95
CA ALA A 115 0.78 16.09 14.07
C ALA A 115 0.44 14.71 14.63
N TYR A 116 -0.83 14.31 14.53
CA TYR A 116 -1.26 12.94 14.84
C TYR A 116 -0.88 12.02 13.70
N HIS A 117 -0.09 11.00 14.00
CA HIS A 117 0.33 9.97 13.04
C HIS A 117 0.84 8.73 13.78
N VAL A 118 1.08 7.66 13.05
CA VAL A 118 1.83 6.49 13.54
C VAL A 118 3.19 6.50 12.87
N HIS A 119 4.25 6.67 13.64
CA HIS A 119 5.60 6.39 13.20
C HIS A 119 5.82 4.88 13.26
N PHE A 120 5.85 4.24 12.09
CA PHE A 120 5.82 2.79 11.93
C PHE A 120 7.18 2.25 11.49
N ILE A 121 7.82 1.48 12.38
CA ILE A 121 9.13 0.89 12.17
C ILE A 121 8.99 -0.61 11.97
N VAL A 122 9.70 -1.14 10.97
CA VAL A 122 9.82 -2.58 10.71
C VAL A 122 11.29 -2.99 10.76
N TRP A 123 11.55 -4.12 11.41
CA TRP A 123 12.83 -4.79 11.36
C TRP A 123 12.66 -6.18 10.73
N LYS A 124 13.66 -6.60 9.99
CA LYS A 124 13.87 -7.95 9.50
C LYS A 124 15.26 -8.41 9.96
N ASN A 125 15.33 -9.49 10.74
CA ASN A 125 16.60 -10.02 11.30
C ASN A 125 17.44 -8.94 12.00
N GLY A 126 16.79 -8.08 12.80
CA GLY A 126 17.44 -7.01 13.56
C GLY A 126 17.76 -5.73 12.77
N VAL A 127 17.63 -5.72 11.45
CA VAL A 127 17.88 -4.55 10.59
C VAL A 127 16.58 -3.81 10.28
N ARG A 128 16.56 -2.47 10.40
CA ARG A 128 15.40 -1.67 9.96
C ARG A 128 15.29 -1.70 8.43
N VAL A 129 14.11 -2.07 7.96
CA VAL A 129 13.79 -2.23 6.53
C VAL A 129 12.66 -1.27 6.13
N ASN A 130 12.56 -1.01 4.82
CA ASN A 130 11.48 -0.20 4.27
C ASN A 130 10.14 -0.93 4.42
N PRO A 131 9.18 -0.41 5.20
CA PRO A 131 7.90 -1.09 5.41
C PRO A 131 7.14 -1.39 4.11
N ARG A 132 7.28 -0.55 3.08
CA ARG A 132 6.60 -0.76 1.78
C ARG A 132 6.98 -2.08 1.09
N GLU A 133 8.17 -2.60 1.36
CA GLU A 133 8.71 -3.81 0.73
C GLU A 133 8.43 -5.07 1.56
N HIS A 134 7.96 -4.91 2.80
CA HIS A 134 7.83 -6.01 3.76
C HIS A 134 6.45 -6.15 4.38
N VAL A 135 5.56 -5.16 4.18
CA VAL A 135 4.25 -5.10 4.82
C VAL A 135 3.16 -4.98 3.77
N TYR A 136 2.16 -5.83 3.87
CA TYR A 136 1.10 -5.95 2.88
C TYR A 136 -0.10 -5.04 3.18
N ILE A 137 -0.81 -4.67 2.14
CA ILE A 137 -2.15 -4.11 2.20
C ILE A 137 -3.14 -5.25 2.02
N TYR A 138 -4.17 -5.26 2.84
CA TYR A 138 -5.28 -6.20 2.76
C TYR A 138 -6.49 -5.51 2.13
N ASP A 139 -7.44 -6.28 1.59
CA ASP A 139 -8.62 -5.76 0.89
C ASP A 139 -9.51 -4.86 1.76
N ASP A 140 -9.46 -5.02 3.09
CA ASP A 140 -10.16 -4.17 4.03
C ASP A 140 -9.44 -2.83 4.32
N ASN A 141 -8.24 -2.63 3.75
CA ASN A 141 -7.51 -1.38 3.90
C ASN A 141 -7.93 -0.36 2.84
N VAL A 142 -8.20 0.85 3.28
CA VAL A 142 -8.35 2.02 2.40
C VAL A 142 -6.99 2.67 2.23
N VAL A 143 -6.54 2.81 1.00
CA VAL A 143 -5.21 3.32 0.68
C VAL A 143 -5.29 4.70 0.05
N ALA A 144 -4.54 5.66 0.60
CA ALA A 144 -4.32 6.94 -0.06
C ALA A 144 -3.41 6.78 -1.28
N LYS A 145 -3.54 7.66 -2.27
CA LYS A 145 -2.59 7.71 -3.40
C LYS A 145 -1.18 7.93 -2.85
N THR A 146 -0.30 6.98 -3.12
CA THR A 146 1.11 7.05 -2.74
C THR A 146 1.95 7.30 -3.98
N ASN A 147 2.87 8.28 -3.92
CA ASN A 147 3.52 8.81 -5.12
C ASN A 147 4.81 8.08 -5.53
N LYS A 148 5.31 7.09 -4.80
CA LYS A 148 6.68 6.63 -5.04
C LYS A 148 6.89 5.12 -5.16
N TYR A 149 6.12 4.30 -4.47
CA TYR A 149 6.25 2.84 -4.52
C TYR A 149 4.87 2.21 -4.42
N ASP A 150 4.64 1.15 -5.17
CA ASP A 150 3.43 0.34 -5.02
C ASP A 150 3.48 -0.37 -3.66
N LEU A 151 2.38 -0.28 -2.92
CA LEU A 151 2.21 -1.04 -1.70
C LEU A 151 1.86 -2.48 -2.07
N LEU A 152 2.36 -3.45 -1.33
CA LEU A 152 2.07 -4.85 -1.55
C LEU A 152 0.61 -5.15 -1.15
N TYR A 153 -0.14 -5.79 -2.05
CA TYR A 153 -1.49 -6.26 -1.77
C TYR A 153 -1.50 -7.72 -1.34
N TYR A 154 -2.38 -8.03 -0.40
CA TYR A 154 -2.69 -9.40 0.00
C TYR A 154 -4.18 -9.66 -0.25
N ASN A 155 -4.48 -10.65 -1.10
CA ASN A 155 -5.84 -11.04 -1.49
C ASN A 155 -6.38 -12.27 -0.75
N GLY A 156 -5.72 -12.70 0.32
CA GLY A 156 -6.15 -13.84 1.13
C GLY A 156 -5.73 -15.22 0.59
N GLU A 157 -5.18 -15.31 -0.61
CA GLU A 157 -4.68 -16.57 -1.15
C GLU A 157 -3.24 -16.88 -0.70
N GLU A 158 -2.97 -18.12 -0.30
CA GLU A 158 -1.61 -18.58 -0.02
C GLU A 158 -0.82 -18.68 -1.33
N GLU A 159 0.06 -17.72 -1.59
CA GLU A 159 1.02 -17.88 -2.68
C GLU A 159 2.06 -18.96 -2.34
N LYS A 160 2.07 -20.04 -3.11
CA LYS A 160 3.25 -20.87 -3.27
C LYS A 160 4.37 -19.99 -3.80
N SER A 161 5.51 -19.98 -3.09
CA SER A 161 6.70 -19.16 -3.35
C SER A 161 7.10 -19.16 -4.83
N SER A 162 6.70 -18.11 -5.52
CA SER A 162 7.32 -17.63 -6.75
C SER A 162 7.22 -16.11 -6.74
N ALA A 163 8.18 -15.41 -7.35
CA ALA A 163 8.13 -13.98 -7.54
C ALA A 163 6.72 -13.53 -7.99
N PRO A 164 6.22 -12.32 -7.61
CA PRO A 164 4.87 -11.92 -7.95
C PRO A 164 4.65 -12.12 -9.44
N VAL A 165 3.86 -13.14 -9.78
CA VAL A 165 3.43 -13.34 -11.16
C VAL A 165 2.42 -12.24 -11.43
N ASP A 166 2.82 -11.27 -12.21
CA ASP A 166 1.92 -10.27 -12.74
C ASP A 166 0.88 -10.98 -13.64
N ASN A 167 -0.26 -11.36 -13.06
CA ASN A 167 -1.35 -12.04 -13.77
C ASN A 167 -2.11 -11.12 -14.72
N ARG A 168 -1.73 -9.82 -14.77
CA ARG A 168 -2.29 -8.91 -15.76
C ARG A 168 -1.87 -9.38 -17.15
N LYS A 169 -2.82 -9.52 -18.01
CA LYS A 169 -2.56 -9.76 -19.42
C LYS A 169 -2.12 -8.47 -20.07
N TYR A 170 -1.20 -8.56 -20.97
CA TYR A 170 -0.68 -7.39 -21.68
C TYR A 170 -0.80 -7.58 -23.18
N ILE A 171 -0.88 -6.45 -23.87
CA ILE A 171 -0.66 -6.35 -25.30
C ILE A 171 0.54 -5.44 -25.56
N GLN A 172 1.19 -5.64 -26.69
CA GLN A 172 2.18 -4.72 -27.22
C GLN A 172 1.69 -4.16 -28.57
N ILE A 173 1.77 -2.85 -28.74
CA ILE A 173 1.38 -2.21 -30.00
C ILE A 173 2.36 -2.63 -31.10
N ASN A 174 1.84 -3.26 -32.14
CA ASN A 174 2.61 -3.82 -33.25
C ASN A 174 2.49 -3.00 -34.56
N ALA A 175 1.68 -1.96 -34.59
CA ALA A 175 1.62 -1.03 -35.71
C ALA A 175 2.79 -0.04 -35.67
N LYS A 176 3.68 -0.06 -36.65
CA LYS A 176 4.87 0.84 -36.72
C LYS A 176 4.50 2.32 -36.66
N SER A 177 3.35 2.72 -37.19
CA SER A 177 2.82 4.07 -37.10
C SER A 177 2.16 4.44 -35.78
N GLY A 178 2.14 3.48 -34.80
CA GLY A 178 1.29 3.58 -33.62
C GLY A 178 -0.18 3.35 -33.93
N VAL A 179 -1.03 3.40 -32.89
CA VAL A 179 -2.49 3.20 -33.02
C VAL A 179 -3.26 4.25 -32.20
N TRP A 180 -4.32 4.80 -32.77
CA TRP A 180 -5.23 5.66 -32.03
C TRP A 180 -6.16 4.83 -31.15
N CYS A 181 -6.06 5.00 -29.85
CA CYS A 181 -7.06 4.48 -28.93
C CYS A 181 -8.25 5.46 -28.80
N ARG A 182 -9.40 4.91 -28.42
CA ARG A 182 -10.68 5.63 -28.40
C ARG A 182 -11.41 5.44 -27.08
N LYS A 183 -12.38 6.28 -26.80
CA LYS A 183 -13.21 6.21 -25.59
C LYS A 183 -14.34 5.17 -25.67
N GLY A 184 -14.45 4.42 -26.77
CA GLY A 184 -15.43 3.37 -26.97
C GLY A 184 -15.14 2.55 -28.24
N ILE A 185 -15.95 1.50 -28.45
CA ILE A 185 -15.80 0.56 -29.57
C ILE A 185 -16.29 1.19 -30.89
N GLY A 186 -15.39 1.33 -31.86
CA GLY A 186 -15.70 1.83 -33.19
C GLY A 186 -15.21 3.25 -33.46
N PHE A 187 -15.12 3.59 -34.77
CA PHE A 187 -14.56 4.86 -35.24
C PHE A 187 -15.44 6.06 -34.93
N LYS A 188 -16.70 5.86 -34.57
CA LYS A 188 -17.63 6.91 -34.14
C LYS A 188 -17.24 7.56 -32.79
N TYR A 189 -16.48 6.84 -31.96
CA TYR A 189 -16.02 7.36 -30.67
C TYR A 189 -14.79 8.25 -30.84
N SER A 190 -14.68 9.27 -30.00
CA SER A 190 -13.57 10.22 -30.00
C SER A 190 -12.22 9.52 -29.79
N LYS A 191 -11.23 9.97 -30.56
CA LYS A 191 -9.83 9.59 -30.34
C LYS A 191 -9.39 10.13 -28.97
N TYR A 192 -8.71 9.29 -28.17
CA TYR A 192 -8.12 9.71 -26.89
C TYR A 192 -6.66 10.13 -27.08
N LYS A 193 -5.81 9.18 -27.44
CA LYS A 193 -4.39 9.40 -27.72
C LYS A 193 -3.90 8.38 -28.74
N ALA A 194 -2.83 8.73 -29.45
CA ALA A 194 -2.07 7.76 -30.21
C ALA A 194 -1.13 7.01 -29.25
N ILE A 195 -1.12 5.69 -29.35
CA ILE A 195 -0.20 4.83 -28.59
C ILE A 195 0.95 4.46 -29.53
N PRO A 196 2.21 4.79 -29.18
CA PRO A 196 3.35 4.51 -30.04
C PRO A 196 3.58 3.01 -30.25
N TRP A 197 4.26 2.66 -31.33
CA TRP A 197 4.76 1.31 -31.59
C TRP A 197 5.60 0.79 -30.43
N GLY A 198 5.49 -0.49 -30.12
CA GLY A 198 6.26 -1.15 -29.05
C GLY A 198 5.71 -0.92 -27.64
N THR A 199 4.77 0.03 -27.46
CA THR A 199 4.20 0.32 -26.14
C THR A 199 3.48 -0.90 -25.59
N LYS A 200 3.80 -1.29 -24.35
CA LYS A 200 3.11 -2.32 -23.59
C LYS A 200 1.93 -1.69 -22.84
N CYS A 201 0.74 -2.25 -23.00
CA CYS A 201 -0.48 -1.81 -22.34
C CYS A 201 -1.14 -2.97 -21.60
N GLU A 202 -1.74 -2.70 -20.45
CA GLU A 202 -2.50 -3.69 -19.70
C GLU A 202 -3.80 -4.03 -20.47
N LEU A 203 -4.06 -5.32 -20.70
CA LEU A 203 -5.25 -5.83 -21.33
C LEU A 203 -6.34 -6.10 -20.29
N VAL A 204 -7.39 -5.29 -20.28
CA VAL A 204 -8.54 -5.48 -19.40
C VAL A 204 -9.44 -6.59 -19.93
N GLU A 205 -9.76 -6.54 -21.24
CA GLU A 205 -10.65 -7.50 -21.87
C GLU A 205 -10.34 -7.62 -23.36
N LYS A 206 -10.27 -8.86 -23.84
CA LYS A 206 -10.03 -9.18 -25.24
C LYS A 206 -11.34 -9.30 -26.01
N ASN A 207 -11.39 -8.73 -27.24
CA ASN A 207 -12.55 -8.86 -28.14
C ASN A 207 -13.87 -8.39 -27.51
N VAL A 208 -13.87 -7.25 -26.81
CA VAL A 208 -15.06 -6.70 -26.14
C VAL A 208 -16.22 -6.35 -27.09
N GLY A 209 -15.99 -6.37 -28.39
CA GLY A 209 -17.01 -6.17 -29.41
C GLY A 209 -16.42 -6.00 -30.79
N THR A 210 -17.31 -5.93 -31.81
CA THR A 210 -16.95 -5.73 -33.21
C THR A 210 -17.58 -4.44 -33.74
N ALA A 211 -16.78 -3.58 -34.37
CA ALA A 211 -17.24 -2.37 -35.03
C ALA A 211 -16.29 -1.99 -36.16
N ASN A 212 -16.84 -1.46 -37.25
CA ASN A 212 -16.10 -1.03 -38.46
C ASN A 212 -15.19 -2.14 -39.04
N GLY A 213 -15.64 -3.41 -38.98
CA GLY A 213 -14.90 -4.55 -39.51
C GLY A 213 -13.76 -5.05 -38.60
N TYR A 214 -13.58 -4.49 -37.42
CA TYR A 214 -12.54 -4.88 -36.47
C TYR A 214 -13.12 -5.43 -35.17
N LYS A 215 -12.43 -6.42 -34.56
CA LYS A 215 -12.61 -6.75 -33.15
C LYS A 215 -11.84 -5.73 -32.32
N TRP A 216 -12.36 -5.38 -31.16
CA TRP A 216 -11.80 -4.34 -30.31
C TRP A 216 -11.40 -4.92 -28.96
N ASP A 217 -10.26 -4.47 -28.45
CA ASP A 217 -9.78 -4.78 -27.11
C ASP A 217 -9.96 -3.57 -26.18
N LYS A 218 -10.23 -3.86 -24.93
CA LYS A 218 -10.29 -2.89 -23.84
C LYS A 218 -8.98 -2.95 -23.07
N ILE A 219 -8.33 -1.81 -22.94
CA ILE A 219 -6.99 -1.72 -22.33
C ILE A 219 -6.93 -0.55 -21.34
N ILE A 220 -5.87 -0.53 -20.52
CA ILE A 220 -5.48 0.65 -19.75
C ILE A 220 -4.26 1.30 -20.42
N TYR A 221 -4.39 2.58 -20.73
CA TYR A 221 -3.30 3.41 -21.24
C TYR A 221 -3.24 4.74 -20.49
N ASN A 222 -2.08 5.04 -19.87
CA ASN A 222 -1.89 6.19 -18.99
C ASN A 222 -2.95 6.28 -17.86
N GLY A 223 -3.30 5.14 -17.26
CA GLY A 223 -4.29 5.06 -16.18
C GLY A 223 -5.75 5.24 -16.63
N VAL A 224 -6.01 5.31 -17.94
CA VAL A 224 -7.36 5.48 -18.51
C VAL A 224 -7.77 4.24 -19.27
N THR A 225 -9.00 3.77 -19.04
CA THR A 225 -9.61 2.71 -19.85
C THR A 225 -9.96 3.24 -21.23
N VAL A 226 -9.42 2.59 -22.25
CA VAL A 226 -9.60 2.94 -23.65
C VAL A 226 -9.75 1.69 -24.53
N TYR A 227 -10.12 1.89 -25.79
CA TYR A 227 -10.39 0.81 -26.74
C TYR A 227 -9.54 1.00 -27.99
N LEU A 228 -9.08 -0.12 -28.56
CA LEU A 228 -8.36 -0.14 -29.83
C LEU A 228 -8.69 -1.39 -30.65
N PRO A 229 -8.61 -1.32 -31.99
CA PRO A 229 -8.74 -2.50 -32.84
C PRO A 229 -7.59 -3.48 -32.58
N ASN A 230 -7.88 -4.77 -32.43
CA ASN A 230 -6.90 -5.78 -32.03
C ASN A 230 -5.92 -6.18 -33.13
N ASN A 231 -6.16 -5.80 -34.37
CA ASN A 231 -5.27 -6.12 -35.51
C ASN A 231 -3.89 -5.45 -35.40
N TRP A 232 -3.75 -4.46 -34.53
CA TRP A 232 -2.54 -3.65 -34.39
C TRP A 232 -1.80 -3.88 -33.06
N ASN A 233 -2.13 -4.98 -32.38
CA ASN A 233 -1.44 -5.38 -31.16
C ASN A 233 -0.99 -6.85 -31.22
N LYS A 234 -0.04 -7.20 -30.36
CA LYS A 234 0.40 -8.56 -30.06
C LYS A 234 0.07 -8.84 -28.60
N TYR A 235 -0.57 -9.97 -28.31
CA TYR A 235 -0.78 -10.43 -26.93
C TYR A 235 0.53 -10.97 -26.37
N LEU A 236 0.82 -10.63 -25.11
CA LEU A 236 2.01 -11.04 -24.37
C LEU A 236 1.68 -12.09 -23.33
#